data_cbb7961c85b74ae57c4b90445f142503
#
_entry.id   cbb7961c85b74ae57c4b90445f142503
#
_cell.length_a   1.000
_cell.length_b   1.000
_cell.length_c   1.000
_cell.angle_alpha   90.00
_cell.angle_beta   90.00
_cell.angle_gamma   90.00
#
_symmetry.space_group_name_H-M   'P 1'
#
loop_
_entity.id
_entity.type
_entity.pdbx_description
1 polymer ?
#
loop_
_entity_poly.entity_id
_entity_poly.type
_entity_poly.pdbx_seq_one_letter_code
_entity_poly.pdbx_strand_id
1 'polypeptide(L)'
;MANLKIKNLQKGFEGFSIIKGIDLEVHDREFVVFVGPSGCGKSTLLRLIAGLEEVSDGTIELDGRDITEVSPAKRDLAMVFQTYALYPHMSVRKNMSFALDLAGVPKAEVEKKVNEAARILELAPLLERKPKHLSGGQRQRVAIGRAIVRNPKIFLFDEPLSNLDAALRVQMRLELARLHQELQATMIYVTHDQVEAMTLADKVVVLNAGKVEQVGSPLDLYHQPVNLFVAGFLGTPKMGFLKGKVSRVEAQ
;
A
#
# COMPACT_ATOMS: atom_id res chain seq x y z
N MET A 1 16.84 7.55 2.40
CA MET A 1 15.96 7.97 1.29
C MET A 1 15.44 6.70 0.64
N ALA A 2 14.20 6.68 0.19
CA ALA A 2 13.60 5.47 -0.38
C ALA A 2 12.86 5.82 -1.68
N ASN A 3 13.62 5.94 -2.77
CA ASN A 3 13.07 6.20 -4.10
C ASN A 3 12.85 4.89 -4.84
N LEU A 4 11.60 4.61 -5.23
CA LEU A 4 11.26 3.45 -6.07
C LEU A 4 10.97 3.95 -7.49
N LYS A 5 11.60 3.30 -8.47
CA LYS A 5 11.37 3.58 -9.88
C LYS A 5 11.01 2.29 -10.62
N ILE A 6 9.90 2.34 -11.32
CA ILE A 6 9.37 1.24 -12.14
C ILE A 6 9.43 1.68 -13.59
N LYS A 7 9.98 0.85 -14.47
CA LYS A 7 10.13 1.14 -15.90
C LYS A 7 9.54 0.02 -16.73
N ASN A 8 8.56 0.35 -17.56
CA ASN A 8 7.89 -0.54 -18.51
C ASN A 8 7.53 -1.91 -17.91
N LEU A 9 7.06 -1.93 -16.65
CA LEU A 9 6.79 -3.16 -15.92
C LEU A 9 5.64 -3.93 -16.53
N GLN A 10 5.86 -5.21 -16.81
CA GLN A 10 4.87 -6.09 -17.42
C GLN A 10 4.72 -7.39 -16.63
N LYS A 11 3.50 -7.90 -16.57
CA LYS A 11 3.20 -9.23 -16.00
C LYS A 11 2.10 -9.90 -16.79
N GLY A 12 2.38 -11.10 -17.27
CA GLY A 12 1.42 -12.02 -17.86
C GLY A 12 1.31 -13.32 -17.08
N PHE A 13 0.16 -13.99 -17.19
CA PHE A 13 -0.11 -15.35 -16.72
C PHE A 13 -0.82 -16.10 -17.85
N GLU A 14 -0.28 -17.24 -18.27
CA GLU A 14 -0.90 -18.17 -19.23
C GLU A 14 -1.56 -17.50 -20.44
N GLY A 15 -0.87 -16.52 -21.05
CA GLY A 15 -1.36 -15.79 -22.23
C GLY A 15 -2.20 -14.54 -21.93
N PHE A 16 -2.52 -14.23 -20.68
CA PHE A 16 -3.24 -13.02 -20.30
C PHE A 16 -2.29 -11.98 -19.70
N SER A 17 -2.24 -10.77 -20.28
CA SER A 17 -1.45 -9.67 -19.74
C SER A 17 -2.25 -8.95 -18.65
N ILE A 18 -1.72 -8.99 -17.41
CA ILE A 18 -2.32 -8.36 -16.22
C ILE A 18 -1.75 -6.96 -16.01
N ILE A 19 -0.43 -6.78 -16.14
CA ILE A 19 0.28 -5.50 -16.09
C ILE A 19 0.88 -5.24 -17.46
N LYS A 20 0.62 -4.06 -18.03
CA LYS A 20 0.81 -3.77 -19.46
C LYS A 20 1.74 -2.57 -19.69
N GLY A 21 2.98 -2.65 -19.17
CA GLY A 21 3.97 -1.59 -19.34
C GLY A 21 3.69 -0.39 -18.42
N ILE A 22 3.87 -0.57 -17.11
CA ILE A 22 3.69 0.50 -16.12
C ILE A 22 5.03 1.19 -15.89
N ASP A 23 5.01 2.54 -16.02
CA ASP A 23 6.05 3.45 -15.55
C ASP A 23 5.53 4.18 -14.31
N LEU A 24 6.32 4.20 -13.24
CA LEU A 24 5.95 4.87 -12.00
C LEU A 24 7.19 5.26 -11.20
N GLU A 25 7.16 6.43 -10.59
CA GLU A 25 8.16 6.88 -9.65
C GLU A 25 7.51 7.26 -8.31
N VAL A 26 8.06 6.69 -7.22
CA VAL A 26 7.65 6.95 -5.84
C VAL A 26 8.84 7.58 -5.12
N HIS A 27 8.62 8.77 -4.55
CA HIS A 27 9.66 9.53 -3.87
C HIS A 27 9.77 9.18 -2.38
N ASP A 28 10.91 9.51 -1.80
CA ASP A 28 11.16 9.33 -0.36
C ASP A 28 10.06 10.00 0.49
N ARG A 29 9.54 9.26 1.47
CA ARG A 29 8.49 9.68 2.41
C ARG A 29 7.13 9.97 1.78
N GLU A 30 6.90 9.57 0.54
CA GLU A 30 5.63 9.75 -0.16
C GLU A 30 4.64 8.66 0.24
N PHE A 31 3.38 9.03 0.49
CA PHE A 31 2.26 8.10 0.64
C PHE A 31 1.57 7.93 -0.71
N VAL A 32 1.86 6.84 -1.40
CA VAL A 32 1.30 6.55 -2.73
C VAL A 32 0.16 5.56 -2.62
N VAL A 33 -1.01 5.88 -3.19
CA VAL A 33 -2.17 4.99 -3.18
C VAL A 33 -2.49 4.49 -4.58
N PHE A 34 -2.54 3.17 -4.74
CA PHE A 34 -3.04 2.50 -5.94
C PHE A 34 -4.53 2.27 -5.82
N VAL A 35 -5.31 2.84 -6.71
CA VAL A 35 -6.76 2.75 -6.72
C VAL A 35 -7.28 2.32 -8.10
N GLY A 36 -8.41 1.63 -8.15
CA GLY A 36 -9.01 1.17 -9.40
C GLY A 36 -10.02 0.03 -9.17
N PRO A 37 -10.74 -0.40 -10.20
CA PRO A 37 -11.70 -1.50 -10.12
C PRO A 37 -11.08 -2.81 -9.64
N SER A 38 -11.91 -3.74 -9.16
CA SER A 38 -11.47 -5.09 -8.86
C SER A 38 -10.88 -5.77 -10.10
N GLY A 39 -9.77 -6.49 -9.92
CA GLY A 39 -9.11 -7.19 -11.03
C GLY A 39 -8.26 -6.33 -11.98
N CYS A 40 -8.11 -5.00 -11.74
CA CYS A 40 -7.30 -4.14 -12.63
C CYS A 40 -5.78 -4.29 -12.45
N GLY A 41 -5.30 -5.14 -11.51
CA GLY A 41 -3.87 -5.42 -11.33
C GLY A 41 -3.20 -4.77 -10.13
N LYS A 42 -3.91 -4.04 -9.24
CA LYS A 42 -3.33 -3.33 -8.06
C LYS A 42 -2.48 -4.23 -7.16
N SER A 43 -3.09 -5.30 -6.63
CA SER A 43 -2.39 -6.25 -5.75
C SER A 43 -1.29 -7.01 -6.49
N THR A 44 -1.46 -7.26 -7.80
CA THR A 44 -0.40 -7.85 -8.62
C THR A 44 0.80 -6.90 -8.72
N LEU A 45 0.58 -5.62 -9.01
CA LEU A 45 1.64 -4.60 -9.04
C LEU A 45 2.35 -4.51 -7.69
N LEU A 46 1.59 -4.50 -6.58
CA LEU A 46 2.17 -4.47 -5.24
C LEU A 46 3.04 -5.71 -4.95
N ARG A 47 2.59 -6.89 -5.38
CA ARG A 47 3.33 -8.16 -5.21
C ARG A 47 4.58 -8.23 -6.08
N LEU A 48 4.56 -7.66 -7.30
CA LEU A 48 5.75 -7.50 -8.13
C LEU A 48 6.79 -6.62 -7.43
N ILE A 49 6.37 -5.49 -6.85
CA ILE A 49 7.25 -4.60 -6.06
C ILE A 49 7.83 -5.37 -4.85
N ALA A 50 7.00 -6.14 -4.15
CA ALA A 50 7.43 -6.95 -3.00
C ALA A 50 8.34 -8.13 -3.40
N GLY A 51 8.42 -8.52 -4.68
CA GLY A 51 9.13 -9.71 -5.18
C GLY A 51 8.41 -11.01 -4.88
N LEU A 52 7.12 -10.96 -4.59
CA LEU A 52 6.27 -12.13 -4.37
C LEU A 52 5.71 -12.72 -5.67
N GLU A 53 5.85 -11.97 -6.76
CA GLU A 53 5.54 -12.37 -8.12
C GLU A 53 6.75 -12.04 -9.01
N GLU A 54 7.01 -12.88 -10.00
CA GLU A 54 8.07 -12.67 -10.97
C GLU A 54 7.65 -11.67 -12.04
N VAL A 55 8.54 -10.77 -12.40
CA VAL A 55 8.36 -9.79 -13.49
C VAL A 55 8.47 -10.52 -14.83
N SER A 56 7.57 -10.24 -15.78
CA SER A 56 7.65 -10.79 -17.13
C SER A 56 8.57 -9.95 -18.03
N ASP A 57 8.55 -8.61 -17.87
CA ASP A 57 9.39 -7.66 -18.59
C ASP A 57 9.42 -6.33 -17.83
N GLY A 58 10.43 -5.49 -18.08
CA GLY A 58 10.65 -4.22 -17.37
C GLY A 58 11.50 -4.36 -16.12
N THR A 59 11.68 -3.26 -15.38
CA THR A 59 12.57 -3.21 -14.21
C THR A 59 11.97 -2.48 -13.03
N ILE A 60 12.41 -2.86 -11.83
CA ILE A 60 12.10 -2.21 -10.56
C ILE A 60 13.42 -1.82 -9.89
N GLU A 61 13.62 -0.53 -9.66
CA GLU A 61 14.81 0.02 -9.01
C GLU A 61 14.43 0.63 -7.65
N LEU A 62 15.22 0.36 -6.62
CA LEU A 62 15.11 0.98 -5.29
C LEU A 62 16.43 1.70 -4.99
N ASP A 63 16.39 3.02 -4.79
CA ASP A 63 17.58 3.87 -4.58
C ASP A 63 18.65 3.68 -5.66
N GLY A 64 18.23 3.51 -6.94
CA GLY A 64 19.13 3.28 -8.07
C GLY A 64 19.69 1.86 -8.19
N ARG A 65 19.32 0.96 -7.27
CA ARG A 65 19.67 -0.46 -7.34
C ARG A 65 18.52 -1.23 -7.98
N ASP A 66 18.82 -2.00 -9.01
CA ASP A 66 17.86 -2.94 -9.59
C ASP A 66 17.53 -4.06 -8.58
N ILE A 67 16.22 -4.20 -8.28
CA ILE A 67 15.69 -5.22 -7.37
C ILE A 67 14.74 -6.20 -8.08
N THR A 68 14.66 -6.15 -9.40
CA THR A 68 13.69 -6.91 -10.21
C THR A 68 13.73 -8.41 -9.88
N GLU A 69 14.92 -9.01 -9.83
CA GLU A 69 15.12 -10.43 -9.52
C GLU A 69 15.56 -10.69 -8.06
N VAL A 70 15.64 -9.64 -7.24
CA VAL A 70 16.03 -9.78 -5.84
C VAL A 70 14.91 -10.45 -5.05
N SER A 71 15.24 -11.47 -4.26
CA SER A 71 14.27 -12.18 -3.42
C SER A 71 13.59 -11.25 -2.41
N PRO A 72 12.31 -11.48 -2.04
CA PRO A 72 11.52 -10.59 -1.15
C PRO A 72 12.23 -10.22 0.15
N ALA A 73 12.90 -11.18 0.78
CA ALA A 73 13.60 -10.97 2.06
C ALA A 73 14.77 -9.98 1.98
N LYS A 74 15.32 -9.74 0.77
CA LYS A 74 16.50 -8.89 0.52
C LYS A 74 16.16 -7.56 -0.14
N ARG A 75 14.87 -7.24 -0.34
CA ARG A 75 14.41 -5.98 -0.96
C ARG A 75 14.30 -4.81 0.01
N ASP A 76 14.52 -5.01 1.30
CA ASP A 76 14.33 -3.99 2.36
C ASP A 76 12.90 -3.40 2.38
N LEU A 77 11.91 -4.21 1.98
CA LEU A 77 10.49 -3.87 1.97
C LEU A 77 9.75 -4.67 3.05
N ALA A 78 8.66 -4.14 3.57
CA ALA A 78 7.77 -4.88 4.45
C ALA A 78 6.33 -4.80 3.95
N MET A 79 5.63 -5.94 3.89
CA MET A 79 4.26 -6.01 3.38
C MET A 79 3.28 -6.37 4.49
N VAL A 80 2.19 -5.62 4.54
CA VAL A 80 1.01 -5.88 5.38
C VAL A 80 -0.09 -6.41 4.46
N PHE A 81 -0.50 -7.66 4.69
CA PHE A 81 -1.50 -8.35 3.87
C PHE A 81 -2.93 -8.06 4.32
N GLN A 82 -3.88 -8.15 3.42
CA GLN A 82 -5.31 -8.01 3.66
C GLN A 82 -5.83 -8.91 4.81
N THR A 83 -5.32 -10.14 4.92
CA THR A 83 -5.68 -11.11 5.97
C THR A 83 -4.86 -10.96 7.25
N TYR A 84 -4.03 -9.89 7.35
CA TYR A 84 -3.05 -9.65 8.43
C TYR A 84 -1.94 -10.71 8.52
N ALA A 85 -2.17 -11.94 8.08
CA ALA A 85 -1.23 -13.08 8.08
C ALA A 85 -0.51 -13.29 9.43
N LEU A 86 -1.24 -13.12 10.55
CA LEU A 86 -0.70 -13.33 11.90
C LEU A 86 -0.55 -14.83 12.19
N TYR A 87 0.52 -15.18 12.91
CA TYR A 87 0.71 -16.54 13.42
C TYR A 87 -0.22 -16.78 14.62
N PRO A 88 -1.28 -17.62 14.50
CA PRO A 88 -2.34 -17.70 15.50
C PRO A 88 -1.90 -18.33 16.82
N HIS A 89 -0.84 -19.13 16.80
CA HIS A 89 -0.29 -19.80 17.98
C HIS A 89 0.68 -18.94 18.77
N MET A 90 1.19 -17.84 18.19
CA MET A 90 2.14 -16.92 18.80
C MET A 90 1.43 -15.75 19.51
N SER A 91 2.04 -15.22 20.59
CA SER A 91 1.60 -13.95 21.19
C SER A 91 1.85 -12.76 20.26
N VAL A 92 1.28 -11.58 20.57
CA VAL A 92 1.57 -10.32 19.86
C VAL A 92 3.07 -10.05 19.83
N ARG A 93 3.74 -10.12 20.98
CA ARG A 93 5.20 -9.97 21.09
C ARG A 93 5.94 -10.89 20.13
N LYS A 94 5.60 -12.18 20.12
CA LYS A 94 6.24 -13.17 19.24
C LYS A 94 5.90 -12.96 17.76
N ASN A 95 4.69 -12.54 17.42
CA ASN A 95 4.36 -12.13 16.06
C ASN A 95 5.24 -10.99 15.58
N MET A 96 5.47 -9.97 16.42
CA MET A 96 6.31 -8.82 16.07
C MET A 96 7.80 -9.20 16.01
N SER A 97 8.30 -10.00 16.97
CA SER A 97 9.74 -10.34 17.04
C SER A 97 10.19 -11.37 16.03
N PHE A 98 9.28 -12.17 15.46
CA PHE A 98 9.59 -13.38 14.70
C PHE A 98 10.65 -13.18 13.60
N ALA A 99 10.52 -12.14 12.79
CA ALA A 99 11.45 -11.87 11.69
C ALA A 99 12.85 -11.49 12.20
N LEU A 100 12.94 -10.78 13.33
CA LEU A 100 14.19 -10.40 13.97
C LEU A 100 14.86 -11.60 14.65
N ASP A 101 14.06 -12.45 15.32
CA ASP A 101 14.53 -13.69 15.93
C ASP A 101 15.15 -14.61 14.87
N LEU A 102 14.47 -14.75 13.70
CA LEU A 102 14.95 -15.55 12.59
C LEU A 102 16.24 -14.99 11.96
N ALA A 103 16.38 -13.67 11.94
CA ALA A 103 17.58 -12.99 11.47
C ALA A 103 18.75 -13.01 12.48
N GLY A 104 18.57 -13.62 13.66
CA GLY A 104 19.61 -13.74 14.68
C GLY A 104 19.93 -12.43 15.41
N VAL A 105 19.00 -11.45 15.40
CA VAL A 105 19.19 -10.17 16.09
C VAL A 105 19.29 -10.41 17.62
N PRO A 106 20.22 -9.76 18.33
CA PRO A 106 20.37 -9.91 19.79
C PRO A 106 19.07 -9.63 20.54
N LYS A 107 18.73 -10.45 21.54
CA LYS A 107 17.46 -10.37 22.29
C LYS A 107 17.17 -8.97 22.85
N ALA A 108 18.17 -8.30 23.40
CA ALA A 108 18.01 -6.94 23.93
C ALA A 108 17.58 -5.93 22.86
N GLU A 109 18.10 -6.05 21.64
CA GLU A 109 17.70 -5.20 20.50
C GLU A 109 16.30 -5.55 20.00
N VAL A 110 15.96 -6.85 19.94
CA VAL A 110 14.60 -7.31 19.59
C VAL A 110 13.59 -6.74 20.57
N GLU A 111 13.83 -6.85 21.88
CA GLU A 111 12.94 -6.30 22.92
C GLU A 111 12.79 -4.79 22.80
N LYS A 112 13.87 -4.06 22.56
CA LYS A 112 13.82 -2.61 22.34
C LYS A 112 12.92 -2.25 21.15
N LYS A 113 13.15 -2.87 19.99
CA LYS A 113 12.36 -2.60 18.76
C LYS A 113 10.89 -2.98 18.93
N VAL A 114 10.60 -4.13 19.56
CA VAL A 114 9.21 -4.58 19.79
C VAL A 114 8.49 -3.64 20.76
N ASN A 115 9.13 -3.22 21.85
CA ASN A 115 8.52 -2.31 22.82
C ASN A 115 8.29 -0.91 22.23
N GLU A 116 9.21 -0.41 21.40
CA GLU A 116 9.05 0.86 20.67
C GLU A 116 7.88 0.81 19.69
N ALA A 117 7.81 -0.21 18.84
CA ALA A 117 6.70 -0.40 17.90
C ALA A 117 5.37 -0.61 18.66
N ALA A 118 5.39 -1.34 19.78
CA ALA A 118 4.20 -1.53 20.62
C ALA A 118 3.72 -0.23 21.26
N ARG A 119 4.63 0.68 21.62
CA ARG A 119 4.29 2.02 22.12
C ARG A 119 3.62 2.87 21.05
N ILE A 120 4.21 2.94 19.86
CA ILE A 120 3.67 3.69 18.71
C ILE A 120 2.25 3.23 18.36
N LEU A 121 2.02 1.90 18.38
CA LEU A 121 0.77 1.27 17.98
C LEU A 121 -0.21 1.01 19.14
N GLU A 122 0.08 1.50 20.34
CA GLU A 122 -0.73 1.28 21.55
C GLU A 122 -1.00 -0.20 21.86
N LEU A 123 -0.03 -1.07 21.57
CA LEU A 123 -0.11 -2.52 21.77
C LEU A 123 0.53 -3.00 23.07
N ALA A 124 1.17 -2.12 23.87
CA ALA A 124 1.89 -2.50 25.08
C ALA A 124 1.07 -3.39 26.05
N PRO A 125 -0.22 -3.11 26.37
CA PRO A 125 -1.02 -3.95 27.26
C PRO A 125 -1.46 -5.27 26.61
N LEU A 126 -1.21 -5.47 25.33
CA LEU A 126 -1.68 -6.62 24.55
C LEU A 126 -0.56 -7.57 24.15
N LEU A 127 0.70 -7.27 24.47
CA LEU A 127 1.89 -7.99 23.99
C LEU A 127 1.85 -9.49 24.28
N GLU A 128 1.25 -9.91 25.38
CA GLU A 128 1.19 -11.32 25.76
C GLU A 128 -0.09 -12.03 25.28
N ARG A 129 -1.02 -11.29 24.65
CA ARG A 129 -2.24 -11.88 24.08
C ARG A 129 -1.95 -12.60 22.76
N LYS A 130 -2.80 -13.56 22.41
CA LYS A 130 -2.82 -14.24 21.10
C LYS A 130 -3.82 -13.57 20.15
N PRO A 131 -3.64 -13.69 18.83
CA PRO A 131 -4.50 -13.06 17.82
C PRO A 131 -6.00 -13.33 17.99
N LYS A 132 -6.38 -14.51 18.49
CA LYS A 132 -7.80 -14.88 18.74
C LYS A 132 -8.48 -14.01 19.81
N HIS A 133 -7.71 -13.33 20.66
CA HIS A 133 -8.22 -12.46 21.73
C HIS A 133 -8.12 -10.98 21.39
N LEU A 134 -7.94 -10.65 20.10
CA LEU A 134 -7.80 -9.29 19.60
C LEU A 134 -8.98 -8.90 18.72
N SER A 135 -9.36 -7.61 18.74
CA SER A 135 -10.29 -7.04 17.77
C SER A 135 -9.66 -6.96 16.36
N GLY A 136 -10.46 -6.67 15.33
CA GLY A 136 -9.97 -6.48 13.96
C GLY A 136 -8.88 -5.42 13.88
N GLY A 137 -9.10 -4.23 14.41
CA GLY A 137 -8.11 -3.15 14.43
C GLY A 137 -6.86 -3.49 15.24
N GLN A 138 -7.00 -4.20 16.38
CA GLN A 138 -5.84 -4.67 17.12
C GLN A 138 -5.00 -5.67 16.32
N ARG A 139 -5.63 -6.62 15.61
CA ARG A 139 -4.90 -7.54 14.70
C ARG A 139 -4.17 -6.79 13.60
N GLN A 140 -4.80 -5.78 13.03
CA GLN A 140 -4.17 -4.93 12.01
C GLN A 140 -2.95 -4.19 12.58
N ARG A 141 -3.07 -3.54 13.73
CA ARG A 141 -1.93 -2.90 14.41
C ARG A 141 -0.77 -3.88 14.65
N VAL A 142 -1.06 -5.13 15.02
CA VAL A 142 -0.01 -6.17 15.16
C VAL A 142 0.65 -6.48 13.82
N ALA A 143 -0.09 -6.56 12.73
CA ALA A 143 0.47 -6.77 11.39
C ALA A 143 1.37 -5.60 10.95
N ILE A 144 0.96 -4.37 11.24
CA ILE A 144 1.78 -3.16 11.04
C ILE A 144 3.03 -3.21 11.93
N GLY A 145 2.90 -3.60 13.20
CA GLY A 145 4.03 -3.73 14.13
C GLY A 145 5.09 -4.73 13.65
N ARG A 146 4.67 -5.84 13.03
CA ARG A 146 5.58 -6.79 12.36
C ARG A 146 6.40 -6.16 11.23
N ALA A 147 5.82 -5.17 10.54
CA ALA A 147 6.51 -4.43 9.49
C ALA A 147 7.48 -3.40 10.10
N ILE A 148 7.02 -2.62 11.08
CA ILE A 148 7.80 -1.53 11.72
C ILE A 148 9.10 -2.05 12.34
N VAL A 149 9.07 -3.16 13.08
CA VAL A 149 10.26 -3.69 13.78
C VAL A 149 11.41 -4.03 12.84
N ARG A 150 11.13 -4.26 11.55
CA ARG A 150 12.14 -4.52 10.52
C ARG A 150 12.82 -3.26 10.00
N ASN A 151 12.26 -2.08 10.32
CA ASN A 151 12.72 -0.78 9.80
C ASN A 151 12.92 -0.78 8.28
N PRO A 152 11.89 -1.12 7.48
CA PRO A 152 12.01 -1.23 6.04
C PRO A 152 12.15 0.15 5.39
N LYS A 153 12.68 0.18 4.16
CA LYS A 153 12.72 1.40 3.35
C LYS A 153 11.33 1.82 2.85
N ILE A 154 10.49 0.85 2.47
CA ILE A 154 9.12 1.12 2.00
C ILE A 154 8.16 0.14 2.67
N PHE A 155 7.01 0.64 3.12
CA PHE A 155 5.88 -0.16 3.57
C PHE A 155 4.91 -0.39 2.43
N LEU A 156 4.48 -1.64 2.26
CA LEU A 156 3.50 -2.06 1.26
C LEU A 156 2.24 -2.55 1.97
N PHE A 157 1.08 -1.97 1.63
CA PHE A 157 -0.21 -2.32 2.23
C PHE A 157 -1.17 -2.86 1.16
N ASP A 158 -1.58 -4.13 1.27
CA ASP A 158 -2.54 -4.77 0.36
C ASP A 158 -3.93 -4.78 1.00
N GLU A 159 -4.77 -3.79 0.68
CA GLU A 159 -6.14 -3.59 1.17
C GLU A 159 -6.29 -3.79 2.70
N PRO A 160 -5.48 -3.14 3.55
CA PRO A 160 -5.40 -3.50 4.97
C PRO A 160 -6.67 -3.18 5.76
N LEU A 161 -7.56 -2.30 5.28
CA LEU A 161 -8.78 -1.89 5.96
C LEU A 161 -10.05 -2.62 5.48
N SER A 162 -9.96 -3.44 4.43
CA SER A 162 -11.11 -4.05 3.77
C SER A 162 -11.96 -4.96 4.70
N ASN A 163 -11.32 -5.60 5.67
CA ASN A 163 -11.96 -6.53 6.62
C ASN A 163 -12.49 -5.87 7.89
N LEU A 164 -12.55 -4.53 7.95
CA LEU A 164 -13.03 -3.77 9.10
C LEU A 164 -14.43 -3.21 8.83
N ASP A 165 -15.22 -3.06 9.90
CA ASP A 165 -16.48 -2.30 9.83
C ASP A 165 -16.24 -0.81 9.55
N ALA A 166 -17.29 -0.09 9.15
CA ALA A 166 -17.19 1.29 8.70
C ALA A 166 -16.62 2.25 9.77
N ALA A 167 -17.05 2.10 11.03
CA ALA A 167 -16.59 2.97 12.11
C ALA A 167 -15.11 2.75 12.41
N LEU A 168 -14.69 1.49 12.52
CA LEU A 168 -13.31 1.13 12.76
C LEU A 168 -12.39 1.51 11.58
N ARG A 169 -12.91 1.44 10.34
CA ARG A 169 -12.18 1.87 9.14
C ARG A 169 -11.85 3.36 9.18
N VAL A 170 -12.81 4.22 9.62
CA VAL A 170 -12.56 5.66 9.80
C VAL A 170 -11.44 5.90 10.82
N GLN A 171 -11.52 5.24 11.98
CA GLN A 171 -10.49 5.35 13.01
C GLN A 171 -9.11 4.90 12.49
N MET A 172 -9.04 3.75 11.82
CA MET A 172 -7.79 3.19 11.32
C MET A 172 -7.15 4.04 10.21
N ARG A 173 -7.94 4.75 9.39
CA ARG A 173 -7.40 5.73 8.44
C ARG A 173 -6.67 6.87 9.15
N LEU A 174 -7.26 7.44 10.20
CA LEU A 174 -6.61 8.49 10.99
C LEU A 174 -5.31 7.99 11.63
N GLU A 175 -5.31 6.75 12.12
CA GLU A 175 -4.12 6.12 12.69
C GLU A 175 -3.01 5.90 11.64
N LEU A 176 -3.37 5.47 10.41
CA LEU A 176 -2.41 5.31 9.33
C LEU A 176 -1.80 6.64 8.88
N ALA A 177 -2.63 7.70 8.77
CA ALA A 177 -2.13 9.04 8.46
C ALA A 177 -1.16 9.55 9.53
N ARG A 178 -1.50 9.39 10.82
CA ARG A 178 -0.61 9.73 11.94
C ARG A 178 0.68 8.90 11.91
N LEU A 179 0.57 7.60 11.66
CA LEU A 179 1.72 6.69 11.57
C LEU A 179 2.68 7.10 10.46
N HIS A 180 2.16 7.49 9.29
CA HIS A 180 2.98 7.99 8.19
C HIS A 180 3.76 9.25 8.60
N GLN A 181 3.10 10.20 9.26
CA GLN A 181 3.74 11.41 9.77
C GLN A 181 4.80 11.11 10.84
N GLU A 182 4.53 10.15 11.74
CA GLU A 182 5.47 9.79 12.83
C GLU A 182 6.69 9.02 12.30
N LEU A 183 6.50 8.08 11.38
CA LEU A 183 7.57 7.26 10.83
C LEU A 183 8.37 7.97 9.73
N GLN A 184 7.80 8.99 9.08
CA GLN A 184 8.40 9.65 7.91
C GLN A 184 8.87 8.62 6.88
N ALA A 185 8.09 7.57 6.65
CA ALA A 185 8.44 6.44 5.81
C ALA A 185 7.69 6.48 4.48
N THR A 186 8.31 5.99 3.42
CA THR A 186 7.63 5.79 2.13
C THR A 186 6.61 4.68 2.25
N MET A 187 5.37 4.91 1.79
CA MET A 187 4.27 3.96 1.88
C MET A 187 3.60 3.78 0.52
N ILE A 188 3.34 2.53 0.13
CA ILE A 188 2.52 2.18 -1.03
C ILE A 188 1.32 1.40 -0.53
N TYR A 189 0.14 1.89 -0.85
CA TYR A 189 -1.13 1.41 -0.32
C TYR A 189 -2.09 1.04 -1.44
N VAL A 190 -2.63 -0.16 -1.40
CA VAL A 190 -3.66 -0.62 -2.34
C VAL A 190 -5.03 -0.53 -1.69
N THR A 191 -5.98 0.03 -2.40
CA THR A 191 -7.38 0.06 -1.98
C THR A 191 -8.34 0.08 -3.18
N HIS A 192 -9.58 -0.32 -2.93
CA HIS A 192 -10.71 -0.06 -3.82
C HIS A 192 -11.62 1.06 -3.28
N ASP A 193 -11.34 1.59 -2.09
CA ASP A 193 -12.07 2.68 -1.45
C ASP A 193 -11.50 4.04 -1.86
N GLN A 194 -12.30 4.83 -2.56
CA GLN A 194 -11.91 6.15 -3.04
C GLN A 194 -11.66 7.13 -1.89
N VAL A 195 -12.40 6.99 -0.78
CA VAL A 195 -12.24 7.88 0.38
C VAL A 195 -10.86 7.67 1.02
N GLU A 196 -10.39 6.41 1.06
CA GLU A 196 -9.03 6.12 1.52
C GLU A 196 -7.99 6.79 0.60
N ALA A 197 -8.14 6.65 -0.73
CA ALA A 197 -7.24 7.27 -1.68
C ALA A 197 -7.21 8.80 -1.57
N MET A 198 -8.38 9.43 -1.45
CA MET A 198 -8.50 10.90 -1.39
C MET A 198 -8.05 11.50 -0.06
N THR A 199 -7.99 10.70 1.03
CA THR A 199 -7.69 11.21 2.38
C THR A 199 -6.30 10.85 2.90
N LEU A 200 -5.68 9.78 2.38
CA LEU A 200 -4.38 9.31 2.85
C LEU A 200 -3.22 9.68 1.91
N ALA A 201 -3.50 9.83 0.61
CA ALA A 201 -2.45 9.91 -0.38
C ALA A 201 -1.84 11.30 -0.54
N ASP A 202 -0.50 11.35 -0.66
CA ASP A 202 0.19 12.46 -1.31
C ASP A 202 0.05 12.32 -2.84
N LYS A 203 0.11 11.08 -3.34
CA LYS A 203 -0.01 10.72 -4.75
C LYS A 203 -0.94 9.55 -4.95
N VAL A 204 -1.90 9.70 -5.85
CA VAL A 204 -2.83 8.63 -6.27
C VAL A 204 -2.43 8.14 -7.65
N VAL A 205 -2.40 6.82 -7.81
CA VAL A 205 -2.20 6.12 -9.08
C VAL A 205 -3.50 5.40 -9.43
N VAL A 206 -4.20 5.90 -10.44
CA VAL A 206 -5.44 5.29 -10.93
C VAL A 206 -5.11 4.20 -11.94
N LEU A 207 -5.44 2.96 -11.59
CA LEU A 207 -5.21 1.77 -12.42
C LEU A 207 -6.50 1.29 -13.07
N ASN A 208 -6.42 0.91 -14.34
CA ASN A 208 -7.50 0.30 -15.08
C ASN A 208 -6.97 -0.72 -16.09
N ALA A 209 -7.54 -1.92 -16.08
CA ALA A 209 -7.21 -2.99 -17.03
C ALA A 209 -5.69 -3.22 -17.26
N GLY A 210 -4.89 -3.11 -16.18
CA GLY A 210 -3.44 -3.34 -16.21
C GLY A 210 -2.60 -2.15 -16.65
N LYS A 211 -3.18 -0.96 -16.79
CA LYS A 211 -2.50 0.29 -17.15
C LYS A 211 -2.72 1.37 -16.10
N VAL A 212 -1.82 2.33 -16.05
CA VAL A 212 -2.00 3.58 -15.30
C VAL A 212 -2.80 4.54 -16.19
N GLU A 213 -3.96 4.99 -15.70
CA GLU A 213 -4.80 5.98 -16.38
C GLU A 213 -4.35 7.41 -16.06
N GLN A 214 -4.08 7.67 -14.78
CA GLN A 214 -3.60 8.98 -14.30
C GLN A 214 -2.82 8.83 -13.00
N VAL A 215 -1.82 9.69 -12.82
CA VAL A 215 -1.06 9.86 -11.59
C VAL A 215 -1.08 11.33 -11.20
N GLY A 216 -1.28 11.64 -9.93
CA GLY A 216 -1.26 13.01 -9.42
C GLY A 216 -1.71 13.11 -7.98
N SER A 217 -1.80 14.33 -7.45
CA SER A 217 -2.41 14.54 -6.14
C SER A 217 -3.91 14.22 -6.15
N PRO A 218 -4.51 13.89 -5.00
CA PRO A 218 -5.97 13.70 -4.93
C PRO A 218 -6.77 14.84 -5.55
N LEU A 219 -6.37 16.09 -5.32
CA LEU A 219 -7.06 17.28 -5.83
C LEU A 219 -6.90 17.43 -7.35
N ASP A 220 -5.71 17.14 -7.90
CA ASP A 220 -5.49 17.19 -9.34
C ASP A 220 -6.38 16.17 -10.08
N LEU A 221 -6.45 14.94 -9.57
CA LEU A 221 -7.28 13.90 -10.16
C LEU A 221 -8.78 14.24 -10.10
N TYR A 222 -9.22 14.90 -9.04
CA TYR A 222 -10.60 15.32 -8.87
C TYR A 222 -10.98 16.49 -9.77
N HIS A 223 -10.12 17.52 -9.86
CA HIS A 223 -10.40 18.75 -10.61
C HIS A 223 -10.05 18.66 -12.10
N GLN A 224 -9.05 17.83 -12.45
CA GLN A 224 -8.50 17.73 -13.80
C GLN A 224 -8.37 16.27 -14.25
N PRO A 225 -9.48 15.49 -14.28
CA PRO A 225 -9.44 14.12 -14.76
C PRO A 225 -9.09 14.08 -16.25
N VAL A 226 -8.11 13.25 -16.63
CA VAL A 226 -7.63 13.17 -18.03
C VAL A 226 -8.60 12.48 -18.98
N ASN A 227 -9.55 11.72 -18.45
CA ASN A 227 -10.54 10.99 -19.26
C ASN A 227 -11.83 10.71 -18.48
N LEU A 228 -12.86 10.23 -19.20
CA LEU A 228 -14.16 9.90 -18.61
C LEU A 228 -14.10 8.78 -17.55
N PHE A 229 -13.14 7.86 -17.68
CA PHE A 229 -12.97 6.80 -16.69
C PHE A 229 -12.55 7.39 -15.34
N VAL A 230 -11.50 8.22 -15.31
CA VAL A 230 -11.02 8.85 -14.07
C VAL A 230 -12.09 9.76 -13.48
N ALA A 231 -12.75 10.58 -14.31
CA ALA A 231 -13.84 11.47 -13.90
C ALA A 231 -15.02 10.73 -13.27
N GLY A 232 -15.40 9.57 -13.81
CA GLY A 232 -16.50 8.76 -13.30
C GLY A 232 -16.10 7.80 -12.19
N PHE A 233 -14.80 7.55 -12.04
CA PHE A 233 -14.28 6.65 -11.00
C PHE A 233 -14.07 7.37 -9.68
N LEU A 234 -13.56 8.60 -9.69
CA LEU A 234 -13.29 9.38 -8.47
C LEU A 234 -14.47 10.29 -8.10
N GLY A 235 -14.76 10.36 -6.79
CA GLY A 235 -15.78 11.24 -6.23
C GLY A 235 -17.06 10.52 -5.77
N THR A 236 -17.63 11.06 -4.69
CA THR A 236 -18.93 10.63 -4.14
C THR A 236 -19.76 11.88 -3.83
N PRO A 237 -20.88 12.12 -4.52
CA PRO A 237 -21.47 11.27 -5.59
C PRO A 237 -20.61 11.24 -6.86
N LYS A 238 -20.80 10.19 -7.69
CA LYS A 238 -20.10 10.08 -8.98
C LYS A 238 -20.48 11.21 -9.92
N MET A 239 -19.52 11.64 -10.76
CA MET A 239 -19.77 12.64 -11.80
C MET A 239 -20.85 12.15 -12.77
N GLY A 240 -21.85 12.99 -13.04
CA GLY A 240 -22.88 12.75 -14.05
C GLY A 240 -22.36 13.14 -15.44
N PHE A 241 -22.63 12.30 -16.45
CA PHE A 241 -22.26 12.56 -17.83
C PHE A 241 -23.51 12.81 -18.69
N LEU A 242 -23.52 13.94 -19.40
CA LEU A 242 -24.55 14.25 -20.40
C LEU A 242 -23.94 14.09 -21.78
N LYS A 243 -24.62 13.30 -22.64
CA LYS A 243 -24.25 13.19 -24.04
C LYS A 243 -24.86 14.36 -24.81
N GLY A 244 -24.03 15.11 -25.54
CA GLY A 244 -24.46 16.25 -26.35
C GLY A 244 -23.59 16.39 -27.60
N LYS A 245 -24.09 17.19 -28.56
CA LYS A 245 -23.33 17.58 -29.74
C LYS A 245 -23.09 19.08 -29.67
N VAL A 246 -21.82 19.48 -29.77
CA VAL A 246 -21.45 20.90 -29.82
C VAL A 246 -21.93 21.47 -31.13
N SER A 247 -22.84 22.45 -31.10
CA SER A 247 -23.36 23.12 -32.28
C SER A 247 -22.64 24.43 -32.61
N ARG A 248 -22.06 25.09 -31.60
CA ARG A 248 -21.33 26.36 -31.75
C ARG A 248 -20.34 26.56 -30.60
N VAL A 249 -19.14 27.07 -30.90
CA VAL A 249 -18.17 27.53 -29.92
C VAL A 249 -18.00 29.03 -30.14
N GLU A 250 -18.27 29.83 -29.11
CA GLU A 250 -18.01 31.28 -29.14
C GLU A 250 -16.71 31.51 -28.34
N ALA A 251 -15.73 32.19 -28.94
CA ALA A 251 -14.54 32.63 -28.26
C ALA A 251 -14.92 33.76 -27.26
N GLN A 252 -14.47 33.64 -26.02
CA GLN A 252 -14.53 34.71 -25.03
C GLN A 252 -13.36 35.65 -25.17
#